data_97dff951a0f5b8119298780c78009e6b
#
_entry.id   97dff951a0f5b8119298780c78009e6b
#
_cell.length_a   1.000
_cell.length_b   1.000
_cell.length_c   1.000
_cell.angle_alpha   90.00
_cell.angle_beta   90.00
_cell.angle_gamma   90.00
#
_symmetry.space_group_name_H-M   'P 1'
#
loop_
_entity.id
_entity.type
_entity.pdbx_description
1 polymer ?
#
loop_
_entity_poly.entity_id
_entity_poly.type
_entity_poly.pdbx_seq_one_letter_code
_entity_poly.pdbx_strand_id
1 'polypeptide(L)'
;MGRVYYAITYIEYIEYIEYIDLDSLSEILFVCFGKQNNYNDKYHYLRTSSSGGGLHPTEPYLVVNRVEGLDRGVYYYHSDDHILIKINEYPENLGSSLMHQYFAEDASCGIILASNFEREQWKYHHSRAYRVCLLDAGHLSQTIQLTCNAYGLSTWISGAFYDNEINKFINADGYRESSLFYIAIGYPGSENARHSEEHNKIIAKETNEHFS
;
A
#
# COMPACT_ATOMS: atom_id res chain seq x y z
N MET A 1 34.01 -5.20 12.41
CA MET A 1 32.56 -5.35 12.58
C MET A 1 31.87 -4.40 11.59
N GLY A 2 31.43 -4.92 10.46
CA GLY A 2 30.77 -4.13 9.42
C GLY A 2 29.35 -3.76 9.84
N ARG A 3 29.03 -2.47 9.85
CA ARG A 3 27.67 -1.98 10.01
C ARG A 3 26.88 -2.34 8.76
N VAL A 4 25.87 -3.17 8.91
CA VAL A 4 24.87 -3.37 7.86
C VAL A 4 24.01 -2.09 7.83
N TYR A 5 24.24 -1.25 6.85
CA TYR A 5 23.32 -0.16 6.56
C TYR A 5 22.10 -0.78 5.86
N TYR A 6 20.95 -0.75 6.50
CA TYR A 6 19.71 -0.94 5.77
C TYR A 6 19.65 0.16 4.71
N ALA A 7 19.60 -0.25 3.45
CA ALA A 7 19.31 0.68 2.37
C ALA A 7 17.89 1.19 2.59
N ILE A 8 17.78 2.33 3.27
CA ILE A 8 16.58 3.14 3.24
C ILE A 8 16.52 3.59 1.78
N THR A 9 15.61 2.99 1.03
CA THR A 9 15.29 3.46 -0.32
C THR A 9 14.96 4.93 -0.17
N TYR A 10 15.76 5.80 -0.80
CA TYR A 10 15.56 7.24 -0.75
C TYR A 10 14.12 7.54 -1.11
N ILE A 11 13.38 8.08 -0.14
CA ILE A 11 12.06 8.64 -0.37
C ILE A 11 12.33 9.92 -1.15
N GLU A 12 12.13 9.86 -2.47
CA GLU A 12 12.00 11.07 -3.24
C GLU A 12 10.71 11.74 -2.76
N TYR A 13 10.85 12.98 -2.29
CA TYR A 13 9.73 13.75 -1.78
C TYR A 13 8.62 13.81 -2.80
N ILE A 14 7.41 13.54 -2.34
CA ILE A 14 6.19 13.76 -3.08
C ILE A 14 5.92 15.26 -3.03
N GLU A 15 5.93 15.94 -4.18
CA GLU A 15 5.63 17.35 -4.25
C GLU A 15 4.12 17.60 -4.34
N TYR A 16 3.67 18.65 -3.71
CA TYR A 16 2.32 18.96 -3.24
C TYR A 16 1.25 19.29 -4.29
N ILE A 17 1.53 19.31 -5.58
CA ILE A 17 0.71 20.10 -6.50
C ILE A 17 0.02 19.29 -7.60
N GLU A 18 0.47 18.09 -7.90
CA GLU A 18 -0.07 17.35 -9.02
C GLU A 18 -1.07 16.27 -8.57
N TYR A 19 -2.24 16.30 -9.20
CA TYR A 19 -3.25 15.24 -9.06
C TYR A 19 -2.88 14.09 -9.97
N ILE A 20 -2.95 12.87 -9.45
CA ILE A 20 -2.93 11.69 -10.33
C ILE A 20 -4.24 11.69 -11.11
N ASP A 21 -4.18 11.58 -12.42
CA ASP A 21 -5.38 11.42 -13.22
C ASP A 21 -6.00 10.03 -13.01
N LEU A 22 -7.33 9.96 -13.13
CA LEU A 22 -8.08 8.73 -12.86
C LEU A 22 -7.73 7.60 -13.84
N ASP A 23 -7.38 7.92 -15.08
CA ASP A 23 -7.04 6.93 -16.09
C ASP A 23 -5.71 6.25 -15.74
N SER A 24 -4.68 7.01 -15.39
CA SER A 24 -3.39 6.47 -14.89
C SER A 24 -3.58 5.62 -13.64
N LEU A 25 -4.37 6.09 -12.66
CA LEU A 25 -4.66 5.31 -11.46
C LEU A 25 -5.39 4.00 -11.81
N SER A 26 -6.37 4.06 -12.71
CA SER A 26 -7.13 2.91 -13.20
C SER A 26 -6.22 1.86 -13.83
N GLU A 27 -5.31 2.28 -14.71
CA GLU A 27 -4.34 1.39 -15.36
C GLU A 27 -3.37 0.76 -14.34
N ILE A 28 -2.86 1.55 -13.39
CA ILE A 28 -1.99 1.04 -12.30
C ILE A 28 -2.73 -0.04 -11.50
N LEU A 29 -3.97 0.22 -11.10
CA LEU A 29 -4.78 -0.74 -10.35
C LEU A 29 -5.05 -2.01 -11.16
N PHE A 30 -5.35 -1.88 -12.45
CA PHE A 30 -5.59 -3.01 -13.33
C PHE A 30 -4.31 -3.86 -13.51
N VAL A 31 -3.17 -3.22 -13.74
CA VAL A 31 -1.88 -3.93 -13.88
C VAL A 31 -1.52 -4.68 -12.60
N CYS A 32 -1.72 -4.05 -11.43
CA CYS A 32 -1.31 -4.64 -10.15
C CYS A 32 -2.27 -5.73 -9.66
N PHE A 33 -3.58 -5.52 -9.82
CA PHE A 33 -4.62 -6.33 -9.16
C PHE A 33 -5.63 -6.95 -10.13
N GLY A 34 -5.70 -6.47 -11.37
CA GLY A 34 -6.65 -6.93 -12.36
C GLY A 34 -6.42 -8.39 -12.79
N LYS A 35 -7.50 -9.02 -13.21
CA LYS A 35 -7.45 -10.38 -13.76
C LYS A 35 -6.83 -10.38 -15.15
N GLN A 36 -5.80 -11.21 -15.35
CA GLN A 36 -5.20 -11.44 -16.65
C GLN A 36 -6.02 -12.50 -17.40
N ASN A 37 -6.75 -12.10 -18.45
CA ASN A 37 -7.79 -12.89 -19.12
C ASN A 37 -7.30 -13.97 -20.10
N ASN A 38 -6.17 -14.62 -19.84
CA ASN A 38 -5.64 -15.61 -20.80
C ASN A 38 -6.08 -17.06 -20.54
N TYR A 39 -6.97 -17.31 -19.59
CA TYR A 39 -7.48 -18.64 -19.29
C TYR A 39 -9.01 -18.66 -19.31
N ASN A 40 -9.58 -19.58 -20.12
CA ASN A 40 -11.02 -19.86 -20.14
C ASN A 40 -11.53 -20.59 -18.88
N ASP A 41 -10.78 -20.58 -17.80
CA ASP A 41 -11.17 -21.21 -16.55
C ASP A 41 -11.87 -20.21 -15.64
N LYS A 42 -13.12 -20.47 -15.36
CA LYS A 42 -13.98 -19.65 -14.50
C LYS A 42 -13.48 -19.58 -13.03
N TYR A 43 -12.65 -20.52 -12.63
CA TYR A 43 -12.24 -20.70 -11.23
C TYR A 43 -10.78 -20.31 -10.95
N HIS A 44 -9.97 -20.17 -11.99
CA HIS A 44 -8.56 -19.80 -11.87
C HIS A 44 -8.29 -18.56 -12.70
N TYR A 45 -7.85 -17.51 -12.05
CA TYR A 45 -7.36 -16.32 -12.75
C TYR A 45 -5.93 -16.02 -12.31
N LEU A 46 -5.17 -15.46 -13.23
CA LEU A 46 -3.83 -14.98 -12.97
C LEU A 46 -3.85 -13.47 -12.76
N ARG A 47 -3.01 -13.00 -11.88
CA ARG A 47 -2.63 -11.59 -11.73
C ARG A 47 -1.16 -11.43 -12.11
N THR A 48 -0.71 -10.20 -12.28
CA THR A 48 0.69 -9.90 -12.59
C THR A 48 1.62 -10.42 -11.50
N SER A 49 1.25 -10.26 -10.24
CA SER A 49 1.99 -10.80 -9.10
C SER A 49 1.63 -12.26 -8.85
N SER A 50 2.63 -13.09 -8.55
CA SER A 50 2.41 -14.46 -8.12
C SER A 50 1.75 -14.51 -6.74
N SER A 51 0.91 -15.55 -6.53
CA SER A 51 0.26 -15.81 -5.25
C SER A 51 0.31 -17.28 -4.90
N GLY A 52 0.45 -17.58 -3.63
CA GLY A 52 0.46 -18.93 -3.10
C GLY A 52 -0.83 -19.66 -3.46
N GLY A 53 -0.71 -20.78 -4.21
CA GLY A 53 -1.87 -21.53 -4.66
C GLY A 53 -2.84 -20.78 -5.58
N GLY A 54 -2.49 -19.60 -6.06
CA GLY A 54 -3.35 -18.74 -6.89
C GLY A 54 -4.56 -18.18 -6.15
N LEU A 55 -4.47 -18.02 -4.82
CA LEU A 55 -5.60 -17.64 -3.98
C LEU A 55 -5.79 -16.12 -3.84
N HIS A 56 -4.73 -15.36 -4.08
CA HIS A 56 -4.73 -13.89 -4.02
C HIS A 56 -5.42 -13.33 -2.76
N PRO A 57 -4.90 -13.65 -1.55
CA PRO A 57 -5.54 -13.27 -0.29
C PRO A 57 -5.48 -11.77 -0.02
N THR A 58 -4.55 -11.06 -0.67
CA THR A 58 -4.31 -9.65 -0.43
C THR A 58 -5.19 -8.78 -1.32
N GLU A 59 -5.97 -7.90 -0.67
CA GLU A 59 -6.91 -6.98 -1.28
C GLU A 59 -6.40 -5.54 -1.18
N PRO A 60 -6.61 -4.70 -2.20
CA PRO A 60 -6.21 -3.29 -2.20
C PRO A 60 -7.34 -2.38 -1.71
N TYR A 61 -6.98 -1.50 -0.78
CA TYR A 61 -7.81 -0.38 -0.36
C TYR A 61 -7.06 0.92 -0.63
N LEU A 62 -7.75 1.93 -1.16
CA LEU A 62 -7.16 3.21 -1.49
C LEU A 62 -7.54 4.26 -0.46
N VAL A 63 -6.56 5.05 -0.02
CA VAL A 63 -6.78 6.30 0.71
C VAL A 63 -6.56 7.42 -0.29
N VAL A 64 -7.64 7.95 -0.85
CA VAL A 64 -7.61 8.97 -1.91
C VAL A 64 -7.58 10.35 -1.30
N ASN A 65 -6.58 11.13 -1.65
CA ASN A 65 -6.41 12.51 -1.22
C ASN A 65 -6.54 13.49 -2.39
N ARG A 66 -5.80 13.27 -3.48
CA ARG A 66 -5.74 14.13 -4.66
C ARG A 66 -5.67 13.29 -5.94
N VAL A 67 -6.80 12.78 -6.37
CA VAL A 67 -6.98 12.09 -7.65
C VAL A 67 -8.02 12.86 -8.46
N GLU A 68 -7.70 13.21 -9.69
CA GLU A 68 -8.60 13.96 -10.55
C GLU A 68 -9.87 13.13 -10.86
N GLY A 69 -11.03 13.74 -10.65
CA GLY A 69 -12.32 13.07 -10.91
C GLY A 69 -12.75 12.07 -9.82
N LEU A 70 -12.02 11.96 -8.70
CA LEU A 70 -12.37 11.08 -7.60
C LEU A 70 -12.43 11.85 -6.28
N ASP A 71 -13.53 11.71 -5.54
CA ASP A 71 -13.70 12.36 -4.24
C ASP A 71 -12.70 11.80 -3.22
N ARG A 72 -12.26 12.68 -2.31
CA ARG A 72 -11.41 12.30 -1.17
C ARG A 72 -12.12 11.29 -0.28
N GLY A 73 -11.41 10.22 0.12
CA GLY A 73 -11.99 9.15 0.95
C GLY A 73 -11.22 7.85 0.92
N VAL A 74 -11.80 6.83 1.52
CA VAL A 74 -11.27 5.47 1.49
C VAL A 74 -12.14 4.60 0.58
N TYR A 75 -11.48 3.87 -0.31
CA TYR A 75 -12.13 3.05 -1.32
C TYR A 75 -11.62 1.61 -1.28
N TYR A 76 -12.52 0.67 -1.48
CA TYR A 76 -12.18 -0.70 -1.84
C TYR A 76 -12.10 -0.83 -3.36
N TYR A 77 -11.03 -1.40 -3.88
CA TYR A 77 -10.93 -1.72 -5.30
C TYR A 77 -11.37 -3.16 -5.56
N HIS A 78 -12.51 -3.31 -6.23
CA HIS A 78 -13.03 -4.61 -6.65
C HIS A 78 -12.40 -5.03 -7.97
N SER A 79 -11.44 -5.95 -7.90
CA SER A 79 -10.59 -6.30 -9.05
C SER A 79 -11.32 -7.06 -10.15
N ASP A 80 -12.42 -7.74 -9.83
CA ASP A 80 -13.19 -8.53 -10.81
C ASP A 80 -13.99 -7.64 -11.75
N ASP A 81 -14.59 -6.59 -11.22
CA ASP A 81 -15.42 -5.65 -11.98
C ASP A 81 -14.66 -4.38 -12.35
N HIS A 82 -13.42 -4.23 -11.88
CA HIS A 82 -12.58 -3.06 -12.10
C HIS A 82 -13.27 -1.76 -11.66
N ILE A 83 -13.78 -1.74 -10.44
CA ILE A 83 -14.49 -0.58 -9.86
C ILE A 83 -13.92 -0.18 -8.50
N LEU A 84 -14.08 1.10 -8.16
CA LEU A 84 -13.80 1.66 -6.85
C LEU A 84 -15.11 1.85 -6.09
N ILE A 85 -15.17 1.35 -4.86
CA ILE A 85 -16.32 1.47 -3.97
C ILE A 85 -15.90 2.29 -2.76
N LYS A 86 -16.47 3.49 -2.60
CA LYS A 86 -16.20 4.32 -1.40
C LYS A 86 -16.77 3.62 -0.18
N ILE A 87 -15.92 3.39 0.83
CA ILE A 87 -16.28 2.68 2.05
C ILE A 87 -16.21 3.57 3.30
N ASN A 88 -15.37 4.61 3.29
CA ASN A 88 -15.21 5.55 4.39
C ASN A 88 -14.80 6.93 3.89
N GLU A 89 -14.94 7.93 4.75
CA GLU A 89 -14.36 9.25 4.54
C GLU A 89 -12.84 9.20 4.70
N TYR A 90 -12.16 10.24 4.23
CA TYR A 90 -10.70 10.34 4.36
C TYR A 90 -10.31 10.42 5.84
N PRO A 91 -9.33 9.64 6.33
CA PRO A 91 -8.91 9.65 7.71
C PRO A 91 -8.05 10.88 8.02
N GLU A 92 -8.56 11.80 8.87
CA GLU A 92 -7.84 13.01 9.28
C GLU A 92 -6.63 12.71 10.20
N ASN A 93 -6.51 11.49 10.70
CA ASN A 93 -5.42 11.04 11.56
C ASN A 93 -4.44 10.10 10.84
N LEU A 94 -4.36 10.16 9.51
CA LEU A 94 -3.53 9.25 8.71
C LEU A 94 -2.06 9.25 9.14
N GLY A 95 -1.43 10.43 9.21
CA GLY A 95 0.00 10.56 9.54
C GLY A 95 0.31 10.05 10.96
N SER A 96 -0.54 10.35 11.94
CA SER A 96 -0.38 9.81 13.30
C SER A 96 -0.57 8.29 13.32
N SER A 97 -1.49 7.73 12.52
CA SER A 97 -1.72 6.29 12.41
C SER A 97 -0.55 5.57 11.72
N LEU A 98 0.20 6.28 10.89
CA LEU A 98 1.45 5.82 10.26
C LEU A 98 2.69 6.11 11.13
N MET A 99 2.57 6.04 12.45
CA MET A 99 3.66 6.34 13.41
C MET A 99 4.31 7.70 13.17
N HIS A 100 3.47 8.75 13.06
CA HIS A 100 3.89 10.15 12.87
C HIS A 100 4.61 10.45 11.55
N GLN A 101 4.40 9.62 10.52
CA GLN A 101 4.96 9.84 9.20
C GLN A 101 4.02 10.75 8.39
N TYR A 102 3.91 12.01 8.81
CA TYR A 102 2.95 12.99 8.30
C TYR A 102 3.13 13.34 6.82
N PHE A 103 4.32 13.16 6.27
CA PHE A 103 4.56 13.36 4.84
C PHE A 103 3.72 12.41 3.95
N ALA A 104 3.23 11.30 4.50
CA ALA A 104 2.34 10.40 3.76
C ALA A 104 0.94 11.03 3.49
N GLU A 105 0.55 12.06 4.27
CA GLU A 105 -0.68 12.84 4.05
C GLU A 105 -0.56 13.72 2.80
N ASP A 106 0.66 13.96 2.33
CA ASP A 106 0.96 14.76 1.15
C ASP A 106 0.91 13.97 -0.15
N ALA A 107 0.83 12.65 -0.06
CA ALA A 107 0.66 11.77 -1.19
C ALA A 107 -0.66 12.04 -1.94
N SER A 108 -0.67 11.82 -3.25
CA SER A 108 -1.90 11.93 -4.05
C SER A 108 -2.89 10.83 -3.68
N CYS A 109 -2.40 9.63 -3.42
CA CYS A 109 -3.17 8.56 -2.80
C CYS A 109 -2.26 7.60 -2.04
N GLY A 110 -2.86 6.74 -1.21
CA GLY A 110 -2.20 5.61 -0.58
C GLY A 110 -2.90 4.31 -0.94
N ILE A 111 -2.17 3.20 -0.98
CA ILE A 111 -2.73 1.85 -1.07
C ILE A 111 -2.44 1.12 0.24
N ILE A 112 -3.50 0.66 0.91
CA ILE A 112 -3.41 -0.28 2.01
C ILE A 112 -3.52 -1.68 1.40
N LEU A 113 -2.51 -2.52 1.58
CA LEU A 113 -2.58 -3.93 1.27
C LEU A 113 -3.04 -4.67 2.51
N ALA A 114 -4.28 -5.17 2.48
CA ALA A 114 -4.84 -5.98 3.55
C ALA A 114 -5.02 -7.43 3.10
N SER A 115 -4.69 -8.38 3.96
CA SER A 115 -4.75 -9.80 3.61
C SER A 115 -5.89 -10.49 4.35
N ASN A 116 -6.73 -11.20 3.59
CA ASN A 116 -7.75 -12.09 4.14
C ASN A 116 -7.10 -13.45 4.43
N PHE A 117 -6.76 -13.68 5.69
CA PHE A 117 -6.03 -14.89 6.12
C PHE A 117 -6.85 -16.16 5.95
N GLU A 118 -8.17 -16.11 6.06
CA GLU A 118 -9.05 -17.28 5.92
C GLU A 118 -9.00 -17.82 4.48
N ARG A 119 -8.75 -16.97 3.47
CA ARG A 119 -8.63 -17.38 2.06
C ARG A 119 -7.45 -18.34 1.87
N GLU A 120 -6.31 -18.07 2.49
CA GLU A 120 -5.16 -18.99 2.47
C GLU A 120 -5.37 -20.20 3.37
N GLN A 121 -5.96 -20.03 4.54
CA GLN A 121 -6.23 -21.13 5.48
C GLN A 121 -7.24 -22.14 4.93
N TRP A 122 -8.16 -21.71 4.07
CA TRP A 122 -9.09 -22.60 3.39
C TRP A 122 -8.37 -23.72 2.60
N LYS A 123 -7.24 -23.42 1.98
CA LYS A 123 -6.44 -24.38 1.20
C LYS A 123 -5.32 -25.00 2.05
N TYR A 124 -4.67 -24.20 2.87
CA TYR A 124 -3.50 -24.60 3.66
C TYR A 124 -3.84 -24.59 5.15
N HIS A 125 -4.25 -25.75 5.67
CA HIS A 125 -4.72 -25.92 7.05
C HIS A 125 -3.60 -25.93 8.10
N HIS A 126 -2.62 -25.03 8.01
CA HIS A 126 -1.51 -24.90 8.94
C HIS A 126 -0.97 -23.46 9.01
N SER A 127 -0.22 -23.15 10.04
CA SER A 127 0.32 -21.81 10.32
C SER A 127 1.17 -21.20 9.20
N ARG A 128 1.69 -22.01 8.27
CA ARG A 128 2.41 -21.50 7.08
C ARG A 128 1.55 -20.66 6.15
N ALA A 129 0.21 -20.80 6.21
CA ALA A 129 -0.71 -19.96 5.44
C ALA A 129 -0.43 -18.46 5.71
N TYR A 130 -0.20 -18.07 6.96
CA TYR A 130 0.16 -16.69 7.31
C TYR A 130 1.43 -16.21 6.59
N ARG A 131 2.48 -17.05 6.51
CA ARG A 131 3.70 -16.71 5.76
C ARG A 131 3.41 -16.45 4.28
N VAL A 132 2.51 -17.21 3.68
CA VAL A 132 2.13 -17.03 2.26
C VAL A 132 1.50 -15.65 2.07
N CYS A 133 0.59 -15.23 2.94
CA CYS A 133 -0.01 -13.90 2.89
C CYS A 133 1.05 -12.78 2.92
N LEU A 134 2.08 -12.91 3.78
CA LEU A 134 3.16 -11.92 3.86
C LEU A 134 4.01 -11.89 2.58
N LEU A 135 4.32 -13.05 2.00
CA LEU A 135 5.07 -13.16 0.75
C LEU A 135 4.27 -12.56 -0.42
N ASP A 136 2.98 -12.85 -0.50
CA ASP A 136 2.10 -12.33 -1.55
C ASP A 136 1.97 -10.80 -1.45
N ALA A 137 1.81 -10.25 -0.24
CA ALA A 137 1.81 -8.80 -0.03
C ALA A 137 3.14 -8.16 -0.46
N GLY A 138 4.28 -8.82 -0.20
CA GLY A 138 5.60 -8.39 -0.68
C GLY A 138 5.71 -8.38 -2.20
N HIS A 139 5.19 -9.40 -2.91
CA HIS A 139 5.14 -9.42 -4.37
C HIS A 139 4.29 -8.28 -4.93
N LEU A 140 3.10 -8.06 -4.36
CA LEU A 140 2.21 -6.97 -4.76
C LEU A 140 2.85 -5.60 -4.53
N SER A 141 3.46 -5.39 -3.37
CA SER A 141 4.10 -4.11 -3.05
C SER A 141 5.20 -3.76 -4.05
N GLN A 142 6.03 -4.72 -4.44
CA GLN A 142 7.07 -4.50 -5.44
C GLN A 142 6.46 -4.26 -6.84
N THR A 143 5.39 -4.96 -7.20
CA THR A 143 4.70 -4.75 -8.48
C THR A 143 4.12 -3.34 -8.55
N ILE A 144 3.50 -2.84 -7.46
CA ILE A 144 2.98 -1.47 -7.38
C ILE A 144 4.11 -0.45 -7.59
N GLN A 145 5.24 -0.61 -6.88
CA GLN A 145 6.38 0.30 -7.00
C GLN A 145 6.91 0.37 -8.44
N LEU A 146 7.11 -0.79 -9.08
CA LEU A 146 7.59 -0.84 -10.46
C LEU A 146 6.60 -0.24 -11.44
N THR A 147 5.30 -0.50 -11.25
CA THR A 147 4.25 0.05 -12.09
C THR A 147 4.17 1.56 -11.94
N CYS A 148 4.09 2.07 -10.70
CA CYS A 148 4.07 3.52 -10.45
C CYS A 148 5.28 4.23 -11.04
N ASN A 149 6.48 3.64 -10.91
CA ASN A 149 7.69 4.19 -11.51
C ASN A 149 7.60 4.29 -13.04
N ALA A 150 6.99 3.30 -13.70
CA ALA A 150 6.76 3.35 -15.15
C ALA A 150 5.80 4.48 -15.57
N TYR A 151 4.92 4.94 -14.68
CA TYR A 151 4.04 6.10 -14.86
C TYR A 151 4.67 7.43 -14.38
N GLY A 152 5.95 7.43 -14.02
CA GLY A 152 6.64 8.62 -13.50
C GLY A 152 6.24 9.01 -12.08
N LEU A 153 5.59 8.11 -11.35
CA LEU A 153 5.16 8.31 -9.97
C LEU A 153 6.20 7.73 -9.00
N SER A 154 6.38 8.40 -7.87
CA SER A 154 7.15 7.92 -6.74
C SER A 154 6.25 7.18 -5.76
N THR A 155 6.84 6.22 -5.05
CA THR A 155 6.15 5.44 -4.02
C THR A 155 6.96 5.38 -2.74
N TRP A 156 6.26 5.39 -1.61
CA TRP A 156 6.85 5.09 -0.32
C TRP A 156 6.06 3.97 0.34
N ILE A 157 6.75 2.93 0.81
CA ILE A 157 6.14 1.77 1.44
C ILE A 157 6.51 1.69 2.91
N SER A 158 5.54 1.39 3.76
CA SER A 158 5.73 1.17 5.19
C SER A 158 4.92 -0.02 5.70
N GLY A 159 5.55 -0.80 6.59
CA GLY A 159 4.87 -1.71 7.52
C GLY A 159 4.81 -1.13 8.94
N ALA A 160 5.28 0.11 9.14
CA ALA A 160 5.29 0.79 10.42
C ALA A 160 4.04 1.67 10.57
N PHE A 161 3.02 1.13 11.25
CA PHE A 161 1.77 1.82 11.55
C PHE A 161 1.09 1.19 12.77
N TYR A 162 0.08 1.85 13.29
CA TYR A 162 -0.79 1.30 14.32
C TYR A 162 -1.88 0.45 13.66
N ASP A 163 -1.74 -0.89 13.72
CA ASP A 163 -2.63 -1.85 13.03
C ASP A 163 -4.10 -1.57 13.27
N ASN A 164 -4.49 -1.35 14.53
CA ASN A 164 -5.88 -1.09 14.87
C ASN A 164 -6.45 0.18 14.24
N GLU A 165 -5.61 1.19 14.01
CA GLU A 165 -6.05 2.44 13.39
C GLU A 165 -6.19 2.27 11.87
N ILE A 166 -5.20 1.66 11.22
CA ILE A 166 -5.26 1.43 9.76
C ILE A 166 -6.39 0.44 9.43
N ASN A 167 -6.59 -0.61 10.23
CA ASN A 167 -7.69 -1.55 10.04
C ASN A 167 -9.08 -0.89 10.14
N LYS A 168 -9.25 0.12 11.01
CA LYS A 168 -10.51 0.89 11.06
C LYS A 168 -10.81 1.64 9.77
N PHE A 169 -9.79 2.16 9.08
CA PHE A 169 -9.99 2.88 7.82
C PHE A 169 -10.64 2.01 6.75
N ILE A 170 -10.36 0.71 6.77
CA ILE A 170 -10.84 -0.26 5.79
C ILE A 170 -11.94 -1.18 6.34
N ASN A 171 -12.43 -0.94 7.57
CA ASN A 171 -13.41 -1.77 8.27
C ASN A 171 -12.95 -3.24 8.49
N ALA A 172 -11.63 -3.49 8.54
CA ALA A 172 -11.08 -4.80 8.84
C ALA A 172 -11.11 -5.10 10.36
N ASP A 173 -11.31 -6.37 10.70
CA ASP A 173 -11.39 -6.82 12.10
C ASP A 173 -10.01 -7.04 12.76
N GLY A 174 -8.93 -6.98 11.96
CA GLY A 174 -7.56 -7.22 12.41
C GLY A 174 -7.24 -8.70 12.71
N TYR A 175 -8.20 -9.59 12.50
CA TYR A 175 -8.08 -11.03 12.80
C TYR A 175 -8.28 -11.91 11.56
N ARG A 176 -9.40 -11.76 10.85
CA ARG A 176 -9.66 -12.46 9.58
C ARG A 176 -9.01 -11.73 8.42
N GLU A 177 -9.05 -10.42 8.50
CA GLU A 177 -8.43 -9.50 7.56
C GLU A 177 -7.65 -8.43 8.32
N SER A 178 -6.41 -8.16 7.88
CA SER A 178 -5.57 -7.14 8.48
C SER A 178 -4.65 -6.49 7.46
N SER A 179 -4.38 -5.21 7.68
CA SER A 179 -3.43 -4.42 6.91
C SER A 179 -2.01 -4.95 7.11
N LEU A 180 -1.25 -5.06 6.02
CA LEU A 180 0.14 -5.53 6.01
C LEU A 180 1.11 -4.44 5.54
N PHE A 181 0.69 -3.60 4.60
CA PHE A 181 1.48 -2.48 4.09
C PHE A 181 0.59 -1.27 3.83
N TYR A 182 1.18 -0.10 4.01
CA TYR A 182 0.71 1.16 3.45
C TYR A 182 1.71 1.63 2.39
N ILE A 183 1.24 2.01 1.21
CA ILE A 183 2.06 2.48 0.11
C ILE A 183 1.54 3.84 -0.33
N ALA A 184 2.28 4.90 -0.01
CA ALA A 184 1.97 6.24 -0.52
C ALA A 184 2.42 6.36 -1.99
N ILE A 185 1.62 7.06 -2.81
CA ILE A 185 1.84 7.26 -4.24
C ILE A 185 1.61 8.73 -4.57
N GLY A 186 2.56 9.31 -5.32
CA GLY A 186 2.47 10.69 -5.78
C GLY A 186 3.58 11.01 -6.76
N TYR A 187 3.65 12.27 -7.21
CA TYR A 187 4.74 12.71 -8.07
C TYR A 187 6.03 12.92 -7.26
N PRO A 188 7.20 12.69 -7.87
CA PRO A 188 8.48 12.95 -7.21
C PRO A 188 8.63 14.45 -6.93
N GLY A 189 9.06 14.77 -5.71
CA GLY A 189 9.35 16.16 -5.33
C GLY A 189 10.57 16.73 -6.04
N SER A 190 10.66 18.05 -6.09
CA SER A 190 11.83 18.72 -6.60
C SER A 190 13.06 18.48 -5.72
N GLU A 191 14.29 18.63 -6.28
CA GLU A 191 15.55 18.45 -5.53
C GLU A 191 15.65 19.31 -4.25
N ASN A 192 14.86 20.40 -4.17
CA ASN A 192 14.83 21.31 -3.02
C ASN A 192 13.90 20.83 -1.88
N ALA A 193 13.08 19.82 -2.11
CA ALA A 193 12.17 19.23 -1.13
C ALA A 193 12.83 18.14 -0.26
N ARG A 194 14.14 18.18 -0.06
CA ARG A 194 14.85 17.24 0.80
C ARG A 194 14.54 17.51 2.27
N HIS A 195 14.29 16.45 3.03
CA HIS A 195 14.10 16.49 4.49
C HIS A 195 15.13 17.38 5.15
N SER A 196 14.64 18.27 5.97
CA SER A 196 15.53 19.01 6.86
C SER A 196 16.28 17.98 7.72
N GLU A 197 17.56 18.19 7.97
CA GLU A 197 18.35 17.35 8.89
C GLU A 197 17.68 17.19 10.26
N GLU A 198 16.80 18.09 10.61
CA GLU A 198 16.03 18.14 11.83
C GLU A 198 14.99 17.02 11.92
N HIS A 199 14.28 16.71 10.83
CA HIS A 199 13.30 15.62 10.78
C HIS A 199 13.98 14.25 10.90
N ASN A 200 15.12 14.07 10.23
CA ASN A 200 15.94 12.84 10.37
C ASN A 200 16.48 12.66 11.79
N LYS A 201 16.78 13.75 12.53
CA LYS A 201 17.18 13.70 13.92
C LYS A 201 16.03 13.31 14.86
N ILE A 202 14.80 13.75 14.57
CA ILE A 202 13.60 13.40 15.34
C ILE A 202 13.32 11.90 15.21
N ILE A 203 13.24 11.38 13.96
CA ILE A 203 13.02 9.95 13.73
C ILE A 203 14.10 9.09 14.37
N ALA A 204 15.38 9.45 14.24
CA ALA A 204 16.48 8.70 14.84
C ALA A 204 16.41 8.70 16.37
N LYS A 205 15.92 9.76 16.99
CA LYS A 205 15.77 9.87 18.44
C LYS A 205 14.61 8.99 18.94
N GLU A 206 13.46 9.07 18.30
CA GLU A 206 12.27 8.27 18.65
C GLU A 206 12.52 6.77 18.43
N THR A 207 13.19 6.38 17.34
CA THR A 207 13.55 4.99 17.09
C THR A 207 14.48 4.43 18.17
N ASN A 208 15.45 5.21 18.67
CA ASN A 208 16.34 4.78 19.73
C ASN A 208 15.67 4.67 21.10
N GLU A 209 14.65 5.48 21.38
CA GLU A 209 13.90 5.43 22.64
C GLU A 209 12.93 4.24 22.72
N HIS A 210 12.49 3.70 21.57
CA HIS A 210 11.58 2.54 21.51
C HIS A 210 12.29 1.17 21.53
N PHE A 211 13.58 1.12 21.25
CA PHE A 211 14.38 -0.12 21.23
C PHE A 211 15.43 -0.19 22.35
N SER A 212 15.42 0.72 23.30
CA SER A 212 16.21 0.69 24.53
C SER A 212 15.36 0.27 25.73
#